data_4eddb0c34f03e5e60968d78f6770c8ff
#
_entry.id   4eddb0c34f03e5e60968d78f6770c8ff
#
_cell.length_a   1.000
_cell.length_b   1.000
_cell.length_c   1.000
_cell.angle_alpha   90.00
_cell.angle_beta   90.00
_cell.angle_gamma   90.00
#
_symmetry.space_group_name_H-M   'P 1'
#
loop_
_entity.id
_entity.type
_entity.pdbx_description
1 polymer ?
#
loop_
_entity_poly.entity_id
_entity_poly.type
_entity_poly.pdbx_seq_one_letter_code
_entity_poly.pdbx_strand_id
1 'polypeptide(L)'
;MVPSPPPSKPVLAGATARTAPAPIKAAKAWLAGHDPARGIPVLDVSQAAPSDPPPQNMRDAIADFVRHNPEAHLYGAILGDVELRVDFAAHWSHAYKTQVSASQVAITSGCNQAFCAVITALCSAGDNVLLPVPWYFNHKMWLDVMGVEATPLPTGANLMPDALLARHFITKKTKAICLVSPNNPSGVEYPDAVLNTFYQLAKDHNLKLIIDETYKDFHRNPKRPHSLLDAPDWKQHLVQLYSFSKAYRMTGHRVGAIIANKALLAEVEKYLDTTTICASRVGQFAARWGLNHLQPWLADQRKEILQRQTFLKRNFETLERQGWELVGCGAYFAYVKHPFASSGAD
;
A
#
# COMPACT_ATOMS: atom_id res chain seq x y z
N MET A 1 -10.81 39.31 -45.01
CA MET A 1 -10.86 37.96 -44.39
C MET A 1 -10.41 38.17 -42.92
N VAL A 2 -11.29 37.93 -41.98
CA VAL A 2 -10.90 37.94 -40.55
C VAL A 2 -10.18 36.62 -40.27
N PRO A 3 -8.97 36.62 -39.74
CA PRO A 3 -8.24 35.37 -39.40
C PRO A 3 -9.05 34.58 -38.39
N SER A 4 -9.21 33.28 -38.64
CA SER A 4 -9.85 32.36 -37.72
C SER A 4 -9.10 32.40 -36.39
N PRO A 5 -9.83 32.46 -35.25
CA PRO A 5 -9.15 32.42 -33.93
C PRO A 5 -8.34 31.12 -33.80
N PRO A 6 -7.17 31.17 -33.16
CA PRO A 6 -6.37 29.96 -32.96
C PRO A 6 -7.19 28.91 -32.19
N PRO A 7 -7.02 27.62 -32.48
CA PRO A 7 -7.76 26.56 -31.79
C PRO A 7 -7.52 26.68 -30.28
N SER A 8 -8.62 26.85 -29.53
CA SER A 8 -8.56 26.89 -28.07
C SER A 8 -7.96 25.56 -27.58
N LYS A 9 -6.91 25.64 -26.77
CA LYS A 9 -6.37 24.43 -26.09
C LYS A 9 -7.53 23.79 -25.30
N PRO A 10 -7.72 22.46 -25.40
CA PRO A 10 -8.75 21.79 -24.62
C PRO A 10 -8.51 22.05 -23.13
N VAL A 11 -9.48 22.65 -22.45
CA VAL A 11 -9.40 22.91 -21.01
C VAL A 11 -9.64 21.59 -20.29
N LEU A 12 -8.56 20.92 -19.86
CA LEU A 12 -8.64 19.78 -18.98
C LEU A 12 -8.93 20.31 -17.56
N ALA A 13 -10.22 20.33 -17.18
CA ALA A 13 -10.68 20.81 -15.88
C ALA A 13 -11.11 19.67 -14.93
N GLY A 14 -10.82 18.42 -15.31
CA GLY A 14 -11.19 17.26 -14.51
C GLY A 14 -10.40 17.11 -13.19
N ALA A 15 -10.85 16.22 -12.34
CA ALA A 15 -10.25 15.94 -11.04
C ALA A 15 -8.75 15.62 -11.14
N THR A 16 -8.34 14.86 -12.16
CA THR A 16 -6.94 14.48 -12.38
C THR A 16 -6.04 15.66 -12.79
N ALA A 17 -6.58 16.74 -13.36
CA ALA A 17 -5.80 17.91 -13.72
C ALA A 17 -5.22 18.66 -12.50
N ARG A 18 -5.79 18.43 -11.32
CA ARG A 18 -5.37 19.01 -10.04
C ARG A 18 -4.38 18.12 -9.27
N THR A 19 -4.17 16.90 -9.76
CA THR A 19 -3.35 15.90 -9.08
C THR A 19 -1.92 15.96 -9.65
N ALA A 20 -0.92 16.09 -8.77
CA ALA A 20 0.47 16.04 -9.18
C ALA A 20 0.82 14.65 -9.77
N PRO A 21 1.70 14.58 -10.79
CA PRO A 21 2.14 13.32 -11.32
C PRO A 21 2.95 12.51 -10.28
N ALA A 22 2.94 11.18 -10.43
CA ALA A 22 3.72 10.30 -9.55
C ALA A 22 5.22 10.63 -9.61
N PRO A 23 5.93 10.78 -8.48
CA PRO A 23 7.35 11.14 -8.43
C PRO A 23 8.26 10.13 -9.13
N ILE A 24 7.87 8.86 -9.22
CA ILE A 24 8.61 7.83 -9.97
C ILE A 24 8.76 8.20 -11.47
N LYS A 25 7.77 8.90 -12.05
CA LYS A 25 7.88 9.36 -13.45
C LYS A 25 9.01 10.38 -13.61
N ALA A 26 9.16 11.28 -12.66
CA ALA A 26 10.27 12.25 -12.65
C ALA A 26 11.62 11.53 -12.47
N ALA A 27 11.73 10.61 -11.50
CA ALA A 27 12.94 9.83 -11.28
C ALA A 27 13.38 9.04 -12.53
N LYS A 28 12.43 8.44 -13.26
CA LYS A 28 12.72 7.76 -14.53
C LYS A 28 13.16 8.73 -15.63
N ALA A 29 12.65 9.96 -15.64
CA ALA A 29 13.06 10.97 -16.61
C ALA A 29 14.52 11.40 -16.43
N TRP A 30 15.07 11.37 -15.21
CA TRP A 30 16.50 11.64 -14.96
C TRP A 30 17.42 10.64 -15.68
N LEU A 31 16.98 9.40 -15.87
CA LEU A 31 17.74 8.39 -16.60
C LEU A 31 17.75 8.62 -18.11
N ALA A 32 16.82 9.39 -18.67
CA ALA A 32 16.72 9.63 -20.11
C ALA A 32 17.96 10.34 -20.71
N GLY A 33 18.73 11.05 -19.88
CA GLY A 33 19.99 11.69 -20.24
C GLY A 33 21.25 10.87 -19.93
N HIS A 34 21.08 9.65 -19.37
CA HIS A 34 22.23 8.81 -19.01
C HIS A 34 22.87 8.20 -20.26
N ASP A 35 24.17 8.43 -20.42
CA ASP A 35 24.97 7.83 -21.47
C ASP A 35 25.71 6.59 -20.95
N PRO A 36 25.31 5.36 -21.36
CA PRO A 36 25.98 4.13 -20.94
C PRO A 36 27.47 4.09 -21.35
N ALA A 37 27.85 4.84 -22.40
CA ALA A 37 29.25 4.89 -22.88
C ALA A 37 30.19 5.57 -21.89
N ARG A 38 29.67 6.33 -20.91
CA ARG A 38 30.48 6.91 -19.82
C ARG A 38 30.99 5.89 -18.80
N GLY A 39 30.66 4.61 -18.94
CA GLY A 39 31.18 3.54 -18.11
C GLY A 39 30.67 3.48 -16.66
N ILE A 40 29.73 4.37 -16.28
CA ILE A 40 29.12 4.34 -14.94
C ILE A 40 27.87 3.46 -14.99
N PRO A 41 27.85 2.29 -14.33
CA PRO A 41 26.67 1.44 -14.34
C PRO A 41 25.50 2.10 -13.60
N VAL A 42 24.31 2.00 -14.16
CA VAL A 42 23.07 2.43 -13.49
C VAL A 42 22.60 1.31 -12.55
N LEU A 43 22.42 1.63 -11.27
CA LEU A 43 21.73 0.80 -10.31
C LEU A 43 20.35 1.42 -10.03
N ASP A 44 19.30 0.85 -10.61
CA ASP A 44 17.93 1.32 -10.39
C ASP A 44 17.41 0.82 -9.03
N VAL A 45 17.38 1.71 -8.05
CA VAL A 45 16.80 1.51 -6.72
C VAL A 45 15.59 2.43 -6.49
N SER A 46 15.00 2.97 -7.56
CA SER A 46 13.93 3.98 -7.49
C SER A 46 12.59 3.43 -7.05
N GLN A 47 12.34 2.13 -7.18
CA GLN A 47 11.05 1.53 -6.89
C GLN A 47 11.16 0.30 -5.99
N ALA A 48 10.50 0.35 -4.83
CA ALA A 48 10.41 -0.76 -3.89
C ALA A 48 9.46 -1.85 -4.41
N ALA A 49 9.95 -2.69 -5.30
CA ALA A 49 9.21 -3.80 -5.89
C ALA A 49 10.11 -5.02 -6.07
N PRO A 50 9.56 -6.25 -5.98
CA PRO A 50 10.29 -7.45 -6.39
C PRO A 50 10.70 -7.35 -7.86
N SER A 51 11.96 -7.69 -8.16
CA SER A 51 12.48 -7.76 -9.54
C SER A 51 12.25 -9.13 -10.18
N ASP A 52 12.12 -10.17 -9.36
CA ASP A 52 11.93 -11.53 -9.84
C ASP A 52 10.44 -11.87 -9.97
N PRO A 53 10.09 -12.80 -10.89
CA PRO A 53 8.73 -13.32 -11.00
C PRO A 53 8.35 -14.22 -9.80
N PRO A 54 7.07 -14.60 -9.67
CA PRO A 54 6.65 -15.66 -8.76
C PRO A 54 7.43 -16.97 -9.02
N PRO A 55 7.54 -17.88 -8.03
CA PRO A 55 8.25 -19.14 -8.21
C PRO A 55 7.63 -20.01 -9.32
N GLN A 56 8.43 -20.89 -9.92
CA GLN A 56 8.06 -21.64 -11.12
C GLN A 56 6.76 -22.44 -10.94
N ASN A 57 6.64 -23.19 -9.83
CA ASN A 57 5.44 -23.97 -9.53
C ASN A 57 4.15 -23.14 -9.48
N MET A 58 4.22 -21.92 -9.02
CA MET A 58 3.07 -21.00 -9.05
C MET A 58 2.75 -20.55 -10.47
N ARG A 59 3.77 -20.26 -11.30
CA ARG A 59 3.59 -19.88 -12.70
C ARG A 59 2.96 -21.01 -13.51
N ASP A 60 3.40 -22.25 -13.25
CA ASP A 60 2.85 -23.45 -13.89
C ASP A 60 1.39 -23.66 -13.50
N ALA A 61 1.06 -23.52 -12.21
CA ALA A 61 -0.32 -23.61 -11.74
C ALA A 61 -1.23 -22.53 -12.37
N ILE A 62 -0.73 -21.31 -12.54
CA ILE A 62 -1.45 -20.23 -13.23
C ILE A 62 -1.69 -20.58 -14.69
N ALA A 63 -0.67 -21.11 -15.39
CA ALA A 63 -0.79 -21.51 -16.79
C ALA A 63 -1.82 -22.64 -16.97
N ASP A 64 -1.81 -23.62 -16.08
CA ASP A 64 -2.77 -24.72 -16.06
C ASP A 64 -4.21 -24.23 -15.80
N PHE A 65 -4.39 -23.34 -14.83
CA PHE A 65 -5.69 -22.75 -14.53
C PHE A 65 -6.27 -22.02 -15.75
N VAL A 66 -5.45 -21.16 -16.39
CA VAL A 66 -5.87 -20.42 -17.60
C VAL A 66 -6.23 -21.37 -18.75
N ARG A 67 -5.48 -22.48 -18.92
CA ARG A 67 -5.68 -23.41 -20.03
C ARG A 67 -6.91 -24.31 -19.86
N HIS A 68 -7.17 -24.75 -18.64
CA HIS A 68 -8.12 -25.84 -18.41
C HIS A 68 -9.39 -25.44 -17.67
N ASN A 69 -9.45 -24.22 -17.11
CA ASN A 69 -10.61 -23.78 -16.36
C ASN A 69 -11.36 -22.65 -17.08
N PRO A 70 -12.56 -22.89 -17.62
CA PRO A 70 -13.36 -21.87 -18.30
C PRO A 70 -13.64 -20.62 -17.42
N GLU A 71 -13.75 -20.79 -16.10
CA GLU A 71 -14.02 -19.69 -15.17
C GLU A 71 -12.88 -18.66 -15.11
N ALA A 72 -11.67 -19.02 -15.54
CA ALA A 72 -10.55 -18.11 -15.65
C ALA A 72 -10.86 -16.89 -16.55
N HIS A 73 -11.81 -17.06 -17.47
CA HIS A 73 -12.15 -16.11 -18.54
C HIS A 73 -13.50 -15.40 -18.33
N LEU A 74 -14.21 -15.70 -17.25
CA LEU A 74 -15.54 -15.18 -16.96
C LEU A 74 -15.50 -14.19 -15.78
N TYR A 75 -16.53 -13.37 -15.68
CA TYR A 75 -16.72 -12.54 -14.49
C TYR A 75 -16.89 -13.40 -13.24
N GLY A 76 -16.36 -12.91 -12.12
CA GLY A 76 -16.53 -13.48 -10.79
C GLY A 76 -17.40 -12.60 -9.90
N ALA A 77 -17.47 -12.94 -8.63
CA ALA A 77 -18.16 -12.15 -7.62
C ALA A 77 -17.45 -10.78 -7.43
N ILE A 78 -18.22 -9.71 -7.23
CA ILE A 78 -17.74 -8.33 -7.10
C ILE A 78 -16.74 -8.21 -5.94
N LEU A 79 -17.10 -8.74 -4.77
CA LEU A 79 -16.22 -8.74 -3.59
C LEU A 79 -15.08 -9.79 -3.66
N GLY A 80 -14.96 -10.51 -4.77
CA GLY A 80 -13.96 -11.55 -4.99
C GLY A 80 -14.46 -12.96 -4.72
N ASP A 81 -13.70 -13.92 -5.23
CA ASP A 81 -14.02 -15.34 -5.14
C ASP A 81 -14.21 -15.79 -3.69
N VAL A 82 -15.31 -16.49 -3.43
CA VAL A 82 -15.68 -16.91 -2.08
C VAL A 82 -14.59 -17.76 -1.44
N GLU A 83 -14.00 -18.65 -2.20
CA GLU A 83 -12.94 -19.54 -1.71
C GLU A 83 -11.66 -18.77 -1.36
N LEU A 84 -11.27 -17.76 -2.17
CA LEU A 84 -10.15 -16.89 -1.82
C LEU A 84 -10.44 -16.09 -0.56
N ARG A 85 -11.65 -15.56 -0.43
CA ARG A 85 -12.07 -14.80 0.78
C ARG A 85 -12.07 -15.67 2.03
N VAL A 86 -12.47 -16.92 1.93
CA VAL A 86 -12.42 -17.90 3.03
C VAL A 86 -10.97 -18.20 3.43
N ASP A 87 -10.12 -18.55 2.45
CA ASP A 87 -8.73 -18.89 2.69
C ASP A 87 -7.95 -17.69 3.24
N PHE A 88 -8.20 -16.48 2.69
CA PHE A 88 -7.59 -15.26 3.18
C PHE A 88 -8.03 -14.91 4.61
N ALA A 89 -9.32 -15.03 4.92
CA ALA A 89 -9.85 -14.80 6.26
C ALA A 89 -9.25 -15.78 7.29
N ALA A 90 -9.09 -17.05 6.91
CA ALA A 90 -8.44 -18.06 7.76
C ALA A 90 -6.97 -17.73 7.99
N HIS A 91 -6.22 -17.37 6.92
CA HIS A 91 -4.82 -16.96 7.01
C HIS A 91 -4.66 -15.72 7.89
N TRP A 92 -5.53 -14.73 7.72
CA TRP A 92 -5.52 -13.50 8.52
C TRP A 92 -5.84 -13.77 9.98
N SER A 93 -6.85 -14.60 10.23
CA SER A 93 -7.22 -15.03 11.59
C SER A 93 -6.06 -15.71 12.30
N HIS A 94 -5.33 -16.58 11.61
CA HIS A 94 -4.15 -17.25 12.15
C HIS A 94 -3.03 -16.25 12.48
N ALA A 95 -2.72 -15.35 11.52
CA ALA A 95 -1.63 -14.36 11.67
C ALA A 95 -1.88 -13.39 12.83
N TYR A 96 -3.14 -12.99 13.03
CA TYR A 96 -3.54 -12.02 14.06
C TYR A 96 -4.11 -12.66 15.32
N LYS A 97 -4.20 -13.99 15.38
CA LYS A 97 -4.77 -14.74 16.53
C LYS A 97 -6.17 -14.27 16.92
N THR A 98 -7.01 -14.05 15.94
CA THR A 98 -8.36 -13.52 16.07
C THR A 98 -9.33 -14.25 15.15
N GLN A 99 -10.56 -13.81 15.05
CA GLN A 99 -11.53 -14.35 14.09
C GLN A 99 -11.97 -13.30 13.09
N VAL A 100 -11.56 -13.48 11.84
CA VAL A 100 -12.05 -12.75 10.67
C VAL A 100 -12.86 -13.72 9.80
N SER A 101 -14.03 -13.31 9.37
CA SER A 101 -14.86 -14.12 8.47
C SER A 101 -14.73 -13.66 7.03
N ALA A 102 -15.00 -14.56 6.08
CA ALA A 102 -15.01 -14.22 4.65
C ALA A 102 -15.94 -13.03 4.31
N SER A 103 -17.01 -12.84 5.10
CA SER A 103 -17.92 -11.69 4.93
C SER A 103 -17.35 -10.35 5.36
N GLN A 104 -16.15 -10.35 5.93
CA GLN A 104 -15.39 -9.16 6.32
C GLN A 104 -14.21 -8.91 5.38
N VAL A 105 -14.11 -9.66 4.29
CA VAL A 105 -13.04 -9.56 3.29
C VAL A 105 -13.62 -9.18 1.94
N ALA A 106 -12.98 -8.21 1.28
CA ALA A 106 -13.17 -7.93 -0.14
C ALA A 106 -11.83 -8.03 -0.88
N ILE A 107 -11.85 -8.60 -2.06
CA ILE A 107 -10.69 -8.71 -2.96
C ILE A 107 -10.77 -7.57 -3.98
N THR A 108 -9.63 -6.95 -4.25
CA THR A 108 -9.52 -5.77 -5.10
C THR A 108 -8.44 -5.93 -6.16
N SER A 109 -8.45 -5.08 -7.18
CA SER A 109 -7.38 -5.02 -8.19
C SER A 109 -6.12 -4.34 -7.66
N GLY A 110 -5.54 -4.92 -6.60
CA GLY A 110 -4.39 -4.43 -5.86
C GLY A 110 -4.76 -3.46 -4.73
N CYS A 111 -3.81 -3.22 -3.82
CA CYS A 111 -4.02 -2.39 -2.63
C CYS A 111 -4.36 -0.93 -2.97
N ASN A 112 -3.88 -0.40 -4.10
CA ASN A 112 -4.29 0.95 -4.53
C ASN A 112 -5.80 1.04 -4.74
N GLN A 113 -6.42 0.05 -5.41
CA GLN A 113 -7.87 0.03 -5.57
C GLN A 113 -8.57 -0.18 -4.20
N ALA A 114 -7.99 -0.96 -3.30
CA ALA A 114 -8.51 -1.12 -1.95
C ALA A 114 -8.60 0.23 -1.21
N PHE A 115 -7.53 1.03 -1.25
CA PHE A 115 -7.53 2.37 -0.68
C PHE A 115 -8.56 3.28 -1.37
N CYS A 116 -8.57 3.30 -2.71
CA CYS A 116 -9.54 4.09 -3.49
C CYS A 116 -10.98 3.77 -3.10
N ALA A 117 -11.33 2.49 -3.02
CA ALA A 117 -12.67 2.03 -2.66
C ALA A 117 -13.08 2.45 -1.24
N VAL A 118 -12.17 2.26 -0.27
CA VAL A 118 -12.41 2.64 1.13
C VAL A 118 -12.58 4.15 1.27
N ILE A 119 -11.71 4.96 0.66
CA ILE A 119 -11.83 6.43 0.72
C ILE A 119 -13.11 6.91 0.04
N THR A 120 -13.47 6.33 -1.11
CA THR A 120 -14.72 6.70 -1.81
C THR A 120 -15.96 6.35 -0.97
N ALA A 121 -15.91 5.26 -0.19
CA ALA A 121 -16.99 4.87 0.70
C ALA A 121 -17.08 5.71 2.00
N LEU A 122 -15.97 6.35 2.41
CA LEU A 122 -15.88 7.07 3.69
C LEU A 122 -15.96 8.61 3.55
N CYS A 123 -15.49 9.16 2.42
CA CYS A 123 -15.22 10.57 2.26
C CYS A 123 -15.99 11.19 1.10
N SER A 124 -16.32 12.45 1.26
CA SER A 124 -16.80 13.34 0.20
C SER A 124 -15.80 14.48 -0.06
N ALA A 125 -15.91 15.17 -1.18
CA ALA A 125 -15.10 16.35 -1.45
C ALA A 125 -15.23 17.38 -0.31
N GLY A 126 -14.09 17.89 0.17
CA GLY A 126 -13.99 18.80 1.30
C GLY A 126 -13.82 18.14 2.67
N ASP A 127 -13.93 16.81 2.77
CA ASP A 127 -13.48 16.06 3.94
C ASP A 127 -11.94 15.98 3.98
N ASN A 128 -11.37 15.50 5.09
CA ASN A 128 -9.93 15.27 5.19
C ASN A 128 -9.54 13.93 5.83
N VAL A 129 -8.34 13.48 5.46
CA VAL A 129 -7.70 12.27 6.00
C VAL A 129 -6.29 12.61 6.46
N LEU A 130 -5.94 12.22 7.69
CA LEU A 130 -4.59 12.41 8.23
C LEU A 130 -3.64 11.34 7.65
N LEU A 131 -2.51 11.78 7.09
CA LEU A 131 -1.44 10.92 6.57
C LEU A 131 -0.10 11.31 7.21
N PRO A 132 0.63 10.38 7.87
CA PRO A 132 2.02 10.63 8.27
C PRO A 132 2.91 11.00 7.09
N VAL A 133 3.79 11.98 7.27
CA VAL A 133 4.80 12.37 6.26
C VAL A 133 6.18 11.87 6.67
N PRO A 134 6.96 11.30 5.72
CA PRO A 134 6.67 11.13 4.28
C PRO A 134 5.57 10.09 4.03
N TRP A 135 4.65 10.40 3.14
CA TRP A 135 3.52 9.54 2.80
C TRP A 135 3.70 8.69 1.56
N TYR A 136 2.90 7.65 1.42
CA TYR A 136 2.78 6.94 0.16
C TYR A 136 2.02 7.82 -0.85
N PHE A 137 2.72 8.21 -1.92
CA PHE A 137 2.22 9.22 -2.87
C PHE A 137 0.91 8.84 -3.55
N ASN A 138 0.62 7.55 -3.79
CA ASN A 138 -0.63 7.13 -4.40
C ASN A 138 -1.85 7.37 -3.49
N HIS A 139 -1.67 7.29 -2.17
CA HIS A 139 -2.74 7.68 -1.24
C HIS A 139 -3.05 9.18 -1.38
N LYS A 140 -2.03 10.03 -1.36
CA LYS A 140 -2.17 11.47 -1.57
C LYS A 140 -2.84 11.79 -2.92
N MET A 141 -2.37 11.15 -3.99
CA MET A 141 -2.90 11.35 -5.35
C MET A 141 -4.39 11.04 -5.43
N TRP A 142 -4.84 9.93 -4.81
CA TRP A 142 -6.27 9.59 -4.81
C TRP A 142 -7.11 10.60 -4.02
N LEU A 143 -6.63 11.04 -2.88
CA LEU A 143 -7.31 12.08 -2.10
C LEU A 143 -7.47 13.37 -2.93
N ASP A 144 -6.43 13.79 -3.67
CA ASP A 144 -6.49 14.95 -4.57
C ASP A 144 -7.56 14.76 -5.67
N VAL A 145 -7.58 13.57 -6.30
CA VAL A 145 -8.60 13.24 -7.31
C VAL A 145 -10.01 13.37 -6.73
N MET A 146 -10.22 12.90 -5.51
CA MET A 146 -11.50 12.94 -4.83
C MET A 146 -11.88 14.34 -4.28
N GLY A 147 -10.93 15.30 -4.28
CA GLY A 147 -11.12 16.58 -3.61
C GLY A 147 -11.18 16.47 -2.07
N VAL A 148 -10.58 15.40 -1.53
CA VAL A 148 -10.39 15.16 -0.11
C VAL A 148 -9.02 15.69 0.29
N GLU A 149 -8.94 16.46 1.38
CA GLU A 149 -7.68 17.01 1.85
C GLU A 149 -6.81 15.92 2.48
N ALA A 150 -5.59 15.74 1.99
CA ALA A 150 -4.57 14.99 2.68
C ALA A 150 -3.91 15.88 3.72
N THR A 151 -4.32 15.78 4.97
CA THR A 151 -3.74 16.56 6.07
C THR A 151 -2.42 15.92 6.50
N PRO A 152 -1.27 16.60 6.33
CA PRO A 152 0.02 16.05 6.69
C PRO A 152 0.15 15.94 8.20
N LEU A 153 0.49 14.75 8.69
CA LEU A 153 0.85 14.50 10.08
C LEU A 153 2.37 14.42 10.17
N PRO A 154 3.03 15.43 10.77
CA PRO A 154 4.47 15.39 10.97
C PRO A 154 4.89 14.17 11.80
N THR A 155 6.02 13.58 11.43
CA THR A 155 6.65 12.50 12.18
C THR A 155 7.89 13.00 12.92
N GLY A 156 8.28 12.29 13.98
CA GLY A 156 9.53 12.58 14.69
C GLY A 156 10.78 12.27 13.84
N ALA A 157 11.96 12.55 14.37
CA ALA A 157 13.23 12.26 13.71
C ALA A 157 13.43 10.79 13.35
N ASN A 158 12.77 9.89 14.07
CA ASN A 158 12.73 8.45 13.80
C ASN A 158 11.61 8.02 12.84
N LEU A 159 10.94 8.99 12.20
CA LEU A 159 9.82 8.80 11.27
C LEU A 159 8.60 8.09 11.90
N MET A 160 8.48 8.15 13.23
CA MET A 160 7.30 7.67 13.96
C MET A 160 6.24 8.75 14.04
N PRO A 161 4.97 8.45 13.73
CA PRO A 161 3.87 9.37 13.99
C PRO A 161 3.52 9.38 15.48
N ASP A 162 3.01 10.52 15.96
CA ASP A 162 2.57 10.73 17.33
C ASP A 162 1.05 10.98 17.36
N ALA A 163 0.32 10.13 18.10
CA ALA A 163 -1.13 10.25 18.25
C ALA A 163 -1.54 11.49 19.06
N LEU A 164 -0.73 11.94 20.01
CA LEU A 164 -1.00 13.18 20.74
C LEU A 164 -0.90 14.40 19.83
N LEU A 165 0.11 14.42 18.97
CA LEU A 165 0.25 15.45 17.95
C LEU A 165 -0.90 15.36 16.93
N ALA A 166 -1.26 14.16 16.48
CA ALA A 166 -2.32 13.94 15.51
C ALA A 166 -3.68 14.50 15.95
N ARG A 167 -3.97 14.50 17.25
CA ARG A 167 -5.21 15.07 17.82
C ARG A 167 -5.42 16.53 17.43
N HIS A 168 -4.37 17.33 17.31
CA HIS A 168 -4.45 18.75 16.95
C HIS A 168 -4.83 18.98 15.48
N PHE A 169 -4.69 17.99 14.63
CA PHE A 169 -5.05 18.05 13.21
C PHE A 169 -6.46 17.51 12.92
N ILE A 170 -7.12 16.92 13.93
CA ILE A 170 -8.50 16.41 13.77
C ILE A 170 -9.49 17.55 13.78
N THR A 171 -10.37 17.57 12.79
CA THR A 171 -11.45 18.55 12.63
C THR A 171 -12.78 17.82 12.44
N LYS A 172 -13.88 18.56 12.36
CA LYS A 172 -15.22 18.01 12.01
C LYS A 172 -15.27 17.38 10.60
N LYS A 173 -14.31 17.72 9.74
CA LYS A 173 -14.17 17.18 8.38
C LYS A 173 -13.35 15.91 8.33
N THR A 174 -12.62 15.59 9.38
CA THR A 174 -11.77 14.40 9.42
C THR A 174 -12.62 13.14 9.43
N LYS A 175 -12.31 12.20 8.53
CA LYS A 175 -13.01 10.91 8.40
C LYS A 175 -12.14 9.73 8.77
N ALA A 176 -10.84 9.84 8.51
CA ALA A 176 -9.91 8.74 8.76
C ALA A 176 -8.49 9.22 9.09
N ILE A 177 -7.76 8.34 9.71
CA ILE A 177 -6.30 8.38 9.84
C ILE A 177 -5.78 7.17 9.06
N CYS A 178 -4.85 7.35 8.11
CA CYS A 178 -4.29 6.25 7.35
C CYS A 178 -2.80 6.08 7.68
N LEU A 179 -2.44 4.92 8.20
CA LEU A 179 -1.08 4.52 8.51
C LEU A 179 -0.62 3.43 7.53
N VAL A 180 0.66 3.41 7.20
CA VAL A 180 1.29 2.37 6.38
C VAL A 180 2.37 1.70 7.23
N SER A 181 2.28 0.40 7.49
CA SER A 181 3.26 -0.29 8.33
C SER A 181 3.53 -1.73 7.85
N PRO A 182 4.79 -2.06 7.53
CA PRO A 182 5.97 -1.19 7.37
C PRO A 182 5.72 -0.03 6.41
N ASN A 183 6.26 1.14 6.75
CA ASN A 183 5.92 2.37 6.04
C ASN A 183 6.56 2.44 4.64
N ASN A 184 5.81 2.93 3.69
CA ASN A 184 6.27 3.38 2.38
C ASN A 184 6.21 4.92 2.36
N PRO A 185 7.35 5.66 2.23
CA PRO A 185 8.65 5.18 1.76
C PRO A 185 9.72 4.93 2.84
N SER A 186 9.44 5.15 4.11
CA SER A 186 10.48 5.20 5.16
C SER A 186 11.01 3.81 5.58
N GLY A 187 10.27 2.74 5.35
CA GLY A 187 10.60 1.40 5.80
C GLY A 187 10.40 1.18 7.31
N VAL A 188 9.93 2.17 8.04
CA VAL A 188 9.76 2.08 9.49
C VAL A 188 8.55 1.19 9.82
N GLU A 189 8.76 0.28 10.77
CA GLU A 189 7.69 -0.56 11.32
C GLU A 189 7.08 0.15 12.54
N TYR A 190 5.78 0.40 12.52
CA TYR A 190 5.13 1.02 13.68
C TYR A 190 4.87 -0.03 14.76
N PRO A 191 5.37 0.18 15.99
CA PRO A 191 5.12 -0.74 17.11
C PRO A 191 3.63 -0.85 17.44
N ASP A 192 3.24 -2.01 17.98
CA ASP A 192 1.86 -2.26 18.43
C ASP A 192 1.34 -1.16 19.37
N ALA A 193 2.18 -0.67 20.28
CA ALA A 193 1.82 0.43 21.19
C ALA A 193 1.45 1.72 20.44
N VAL A 194 2.19 2.07 19.37
CA VAL A 194 1.89 3.25 18.53
C VAL A 194 0.56 3.04 17.81
N LEU A 195 0.36 1.87 17.18
CA LEU A 195 -0.88 1.55 16.49
C LEU A 195 -2.09 1.59 17.42
N ASN A 196 -1.95 1.08 18.64
CA ASN A 196 -3.01 1.13 19.65
C ASN A 196 -3.35 2.55 20.10
N THR A 197 -2.37 3.46 20.22
CA THR A 197 -2.66 4.88 20.53
C THR A 197 -3.45 5.56 19.40
N PHE A 198 -3.14 5.24 18.14
CA PHE A 198 -3.91 5.74 16.98
C PHE A 198 -5.30 5.11 16.90
N TYR A 199 -5.43 3.83 17.27
CA TYR A 199 -6.74 3.19 17.33
C TYR A 199 -7.63 3.86 18.38
N GLN A 200 -7.10 4.12 19.57
CA GLN A 200 -7.83 4.83 20.62
C GLN A 200 -8.20 6.25 20.17
N LEU A 201 -7.27 6.97 19.54
CA LEU A 201 -7.56 8.29 18.99
C LEU A 201 -8.69 8.27 17.94
N ALA A 202 -8.68 7.28 17.04
CA ALA A 202 -9.74 7.11 16.05
C ALA A 202 -11.09 6.82 16.71
N LYS A 203 -11.09 5.98 17.74
CA LYS A 203 -12.27 5.66 18.53
C LYS A 203 -12.84 6.90 19.25
N ASP A 204 -12.00 7.67 19.95
CA ASP A 204 -12.38 8.86 20.70
C ASP A 204 -13.04 9.92 19.80
N HIS A 205 -12.65 9.98 18.55
CA HIS A 205 -13.16 10.94 17.57
C HIS A 205 -14.13 10.35 16.54
N ASN A 206 -14.56 9.10 16.71
CA ASN A 206 -15.44 8.37 15.77
C ASN A 206 -14.91 8.37 14.32
N LEU A 207 -13.61 8.17 14.17
CA LEU A 207 -12.92 8.07 12.89
C LEU A 207 -12.69 6.60 12.49
N LYS A 208 -12.28 6.39 11.24
CA LYS A 208 -11.66 5.13 10.81
C LYS A 208 -10.14 5.21 10.92
N LEU A 209 -9.53 4.19 11.50
CA LEU A 209 -8.11 3.91 11.37
C LEU A 209 -7.94 2.96 10.19
N ILE A 210 -7.29 3.41 9.14
CA ILE A 210 -6.93 2.59 7.98
C ILE A 210 -5.47 2.21 8.14
N ILE A 211 -5.16 0.90 8.10
CA ILE A 211 -3.78 0.41 8.12
C ILE A 211 -3.49 -0.30 6.80
N ASP A 212 -2.59 0.27 6.01
CA ASP A 212 -2.04 -0.38 4.84
C ASP A 212 -0.88 -1.29 5.26
N GLU A 213 -1.10 -2.59 5.15
CA GLU A 213 -0.19 -3.65 5.56
C GLU A 213 0.43 -4.39 4.36
N THR A 214 0.61 -3.67 3.25
CA THR A 214 1.24 -4.20 2.02
C THR A 214 2.57 -4.92 2.29
N TYR A 215 3.29 -4.54 3.33
CA TYR A 215 4.62 -5.10 3.66
C TYR A 215 4.64 -5.91 4.95
N LYS A 216 3.49 -6.30 5.52
CA LYS A 216 3.41 -6.99 6.82
C LYS A 216 4.25 -8.27 6.89
N ASP A 217 4.37 -8.99 5.76
CA ASP A 217 5.09 -10.26 5.71
C ASP A 217 6.62 -10.09 5.83
N PHE A 218 7.12 -8.86 5.80
CA PHE A 218 8.53 -8.50 5.95
C PHE A 218 8.86 -7.83 7.29
N HIS A 219 7.96 -7.87 8.27
CA HIS A 219 8.24 -7.42 9.63
C HIS A 219 9.45 -8.14 10.23
N ARG A 220 10.28 -7.42 11.00
CA ARG A 220 11.43 -8.00 11.73
C ARG A 220 10.99 -9.00 12.78
N ASN A 221 9.90 -8.67 13.48
CA ASN A 221 9.29 -9.60 14.43
C ASN A 221 8.41 -10.60 13.66
N PRO A 222 8.67 -11.93 13.75
CA PRO A 222 7.86 -12.95 13.10
C PRO A 222 6.52 -13.20 13.80
N LYS A 223 6.32 -12.56 14.96
CA LYS A 223 5.08 -12.67 15.71
C LYS A 223 3.98 -11.83 15.05
N ARG A 224 2.80 -11.86 15.64
CA ARG A 224 1.65 -11.06 15.28
C ARG A 224 2.04 -9.57 15.10
N PRO A 225 1.68 -8.95 13.97
CA PRO A 225 2.09 -7.55 13.69
C PRO A 225 1.56 -6.54 14.72
N HIS A 226 0.32 -6.70 15.16
CA HIS A 226 -0.32 -5.84 16.16
C HIS A 226 -1.55 -6.51 16.78
N SER A 227 -2.10 -5.90 17.84
CA SER A 227 -3.22 -6.42 18.63
C SER A 227 -4.58 -5.77 18.34
N LEU A 228 -4.69 -4.89 17.35
CA LEU A 228 -5.89 -4.07 17.12
C LEU A 228 -7.17 -4.87 16.88
N LEU A 229 -7.05 -6.06 16.30
CA LEU A 229 -8.20 -6.95 16.07
C LEU A 229 -8.73 -7.63 17.34
N ASP A 230 -8.06 -7.46 18.51
CA ASP A 230 -8.56 -7.94 19.80
C ASP A 230 -9.60 -7.00 20.40
N ALA A 231 -9.61 -5.74 19.97
CA ALA A 231 -10.60 -4.78 20.44
C ALA A 231 -12.02 -5.27 20.07
N PRO A 232 -12.96 -5.32 21.00
CA PRO A 232 -14.31 -5.85 20.75
C PRO A 232 -15.07 -5.02 19.71
N ASP A 233 -14.71 -3.76 19.56
CA ASP A 233 -15.29 -2.79 18.64
C ASP A 233 -14.42 -2.51 17.38
N TRP A 234 -13.40 -3.35 17.11
CA TRP A 234 -12.51 -3.13 15.95
C TRP A 234 -13.26 -2.93 14.64
N LYS A 235 -14.37 -3.64 14.46
CA LYS A 235 -15.22 -3.54 13.25
C LYS A 235 -15.79 -2.13 13.03
N GLN A 236 -15.89 -1.33 14.09
CA GLN A 236 -16.41 0.03 13.98
C GLN A 236 -15.35 1.03 13.54
N HIS A 237 -14.08 0.81 13.90
CA HIS A 237 -13.03 1.81 13.74
C HIS A 237 -11.85 1.38 12.86
N LEU A 238 -11.60 0.08 12.68
CA LEU A 238 -10.44 -0.42 11.94
C LEU A 238 -10.80 -0.86 10.51
N VAL A 239 -9.94 -0.50 9.57
CA VAL A 239 -9.89 -1.04 8.20
C VAL A 239 -8.45 -1.45 7.92
N GLN A 240 -8.23 -2.67 7.47
CA GLN A 240 -6.91 -3.13 7.04
C GLN A 240 -6.89 -3.33 5.54
N LEU A 241 -5.79 -2.94 4.91
CA LEU A 241 -5.53 -3.12 3.48
C LEU A 241 -4.33 -4.03 3.31
N TYR A 242 -4.38 -4.91 2.32
CA TYR A 242 -3.30 -5.84 2.01
C TYR A 242 -3.02 -5.93 0.51
N SER A 243 -1.78 -6.26 0.17
CA SER A 243 -1.34 -6.47 -1.21
C SER A 243 -0.61 -7.80 -1.37
N PHE A 244 -1.03 -8.62 -2.33
CA PHE A 244 -0.31 -9.81 -2.74
C PHE A 244 0.93 -9.49 -3.59
N SER A 245 1.05 -8.25 -4.07
CA SER A 245 2.10 -7.83 -5.00
C SER A 245 3.51 -8.06 -4.48
N LYS A 246 3.74 -7.85 -3.17
CA LYS A 246 5.09 -7.86 -2.58
C LYS A 246 5.46 -9.22 -2.04
N ALA A 247 4.62 -9.77 -1.18
CA ALA A 247 4.85 -11.06 -0.53
C ALA A 247 4.97 -12.21 -1.54
N TYR A 248 4.11 -12.23 -2.55
CA TYR A 248 4.05 -13.30 -3.54
C TYR A 248 4.65 -12.95 -4.90
N ARG A 249 5.35 -11.80 -5.01
CA ARG A 249 5.93 -11.29 -6.27
C ARG A 249 4.90 -11.16 -7.40
N MET A 250 3.67 -10.81 -7.06
CA MET A 250 2.51 -10.75 -7.97
C MET A 250 2.20 -9.32 -8.43
N THR A 251 3.20 -8.48 -8.65
CA THR A 251 2.99 -7.06 -8.99
C THR A 251 2.11 -6.88 -10.24
N GLY A 252 2.29 -7.71 -11.26
CA GLY A 252 1.52 -7.68 -12.51
C GLY A 252 0.12 -8.27 -12.41
N HIS A 253 -0.17 -9.12 -11.43
CA HIS A 253 -1.48 -9.78 -11.28
C HIS A 253 -2.55 -8.89 -10.66
N ARG A 254 -2.14 -7.79 -10.02
CA ARG A 254 -3.05 -6.79 -9.45
C ARG A 254 -4.08 -7.39 -8.48
N VAL A 255 -3.63 -7.94 -7.35
CA VAL A 255 -4.52 -8.47 -6.30
C VAL A 255 -4.21 -7.83 -4.96
N GLY A 256 -5.25 -7.38 -4.28
CA GLY A 256 -5.22 -6.84 -2.92
C GLY A 256 -6.45 -7.28 -2.14
N ALA A 257 -6.51 -6.92 -0.88
CA ALA A 257 -7.64 -7.22 -0.02
C ALA A 257 -7.96 -6.07 0.94
N ILE A 258 -9.22 -5.98 1.32
CA ILE A 258 -9.74 -5.11 2.39
C ILE A 258 -10.30 -6.02 3.47
N ILE A 259 -9.96 -5.73 4.72
CA ILE A 259 -10.62 -6.31 5.90
C ILE A 259 -11.37 -5.18 6.60
N ALA A 260 -12.69 -5.28 6.67
CA ALA A 260 -13.56 -4.28 7.27
C ALA A 260 -14.89 -4.88 7.73
N ASN A 261 -15.75 -4.07 8.34
CA ASN A 261 -17.12 -4.48 8.64
C ASN A 261 -17.97 -4.61 7.37
N LYS A 262 -19.05 -5.39 7.49
CA LYS A 262 -19.96 -5.67 6.36
C LYS A 262 -20.63 -4.41 5.79
N ALA A 263 -20.95 -3.44 6.62
CA ALA A 263 -21.60 -2.21 6.17
C ALA A 263 -20.68 -1.38 5.26
N LEU A 264 -19.40 -1.24 5.62
CA LEU A 264 -18.42 -0.57 4.77
C LEU A 264 -18.18 -1.37 3.49
N LEU A 265 -18.10 -2.71 3.58
CA LEU A 265 -17.90 -3.54 2.39
C LEU A 265 -19.08 -3.49 1.42
N ALA A 266 -20.30 -3.25 1.88
CA ALA A 266 -21.45 -3.03 0.99
C ALA A 266 -21.32 -1.72 0.18
N GLU A 267 -20.71 -0.68 0.74
CA GLU A 267 -20.41 0.55 0.00
C GLU A 267 -19.20 0.35 -0.95
N VAL A 268 -18.18 -0.37 -0.49
CA VAL A 268 -17.03 -0.78 -1.31
C VAL A 268 -17.46 -1.60 -2.52
N GLU A 269 -18.44 -2.50 -2.36
CA GLU A 269 -18.99 -3.33 -3.44
C GLU A 269 -19.52 -2.50 -4.59
N LYS A 270 -20.26 -1.41 -4.31
CA LYS A 270 -20.76 -0.49 -5.33
C LYS A 270 -19.62 0.16 -6.13
N TYR A 271 -18.56 0.56 -5.44
CA TYR A 271 -17.38 1.11 -6.10
C TYR A 271 -16.69 0.09 -7.00
N LEU A 272 -16.49 -1.14 -6.50
CA LEU A 272 -15.84 -2.21 -7.27
C LEU A 272 -16.66 -2.60 -8.50
N ASP A 273 -17.98 -2.71 -8.36
CA ASP A 273 -18.87 -2.98 -9.48
C ASP A 273 -18.78 -1.91 -10.58
N THR A 274 -18.79 -0.65 -10.17
CA THR A 274 -18.71 0.49 -11.10
C THR A 274 -17.37 0.58 -11.84
N THR A 275 -16.26 0.25 -11.16
CA THR A 275 -14.90 0.51 -11.71
C THR A 275 -14.24 -0.69 -12.37
N THR A 276 -14.59 -1.90 -11.95
CA THR A 276 -13.86 -3.11 -12.35
C THR A 276 -14.76 -4.33 -12.53
N ILE A 277 -15.97 -4.29 -11.98
CA ILE A 277 -16.91 -5.43 -11.79
C ILE A 277 -16.32 -6.43 -10.80
N CYS A 278 -15.18 -7.05 -11.12
CA CYS A 278 -14.46 -7.94 -10.21
C CYS A 278 -12.95 -7.87 -10.46
N ALA A 279 -12.16 -8.24 -9.48
CA ALA A 279 -10.72 -8.42 -9.66
C ALA A 279 -10.44 -9.59 -10.63
N SER A 280 -9.28 -9.57 -11.30
CA SER A 280 -8.87 -10.62 -12.24
C SER A 280 -9.01 -12.03 -11.64
N ARG A 281 -9.76 -12.92 -12.29
CA ARG A 281 -9.93 -14.32 -11.88
C ARG A 281 -8.60 -15.05 -11.79
N VAL A 282 -7.75 -14.85 -12.78
CA VAL A 282 -6.39 -15.42 -12.81
C VAL A 282 -5.56 -14.91 -11.63
N GLY A 283 -5.65 -13.61 -11.35
CA GLY A 283 -4.98 -13.01 -10.18
C GLY A 283 -5.49 -13.58 -8.87
N GLN A 284 -6.82 -13.76 -8.74
CA GLN A 284 -7.43 -14.32 -7.53
C GLN A 284 -7.04 -15.80 -7.32
N PHE A 285 -7.04 -16.59 -8.39
CA PHE A 285 -6.53 -17.97 -8.36
C PHE A 285 -5.06 -17.99 -7.86
N ALA A 286 -4.21 -17.15 -8.48
CA ALA A 286 -2.80 -17.06 -8.09
C ALA A 286 -2.63 -16.70 -6.62
N ALA A 287 -3.39 -15.71 -6.12
CA ALA A 287 -3.36 -15.31 -4.71
C ALA A 287 -3.76 -16.45 -3.77
N ARG A 288 -4.85 -17.15 -4.10
CA ARG A 288 -5.31 -18.31 -3.33
C ARG A 288 -4.30 -19.43 -3.33
N TRP A 289 -3.76 -19.77 -4.51
CA TRP A 289 -2.74 -20.78 -4.64
C TRP A 289 -1.50 -20.44 -3.79
N GLY A 290 -1.06 -19.18 -3.84
CA GLY A 290 0.06 -18.70 -3.03
C GLY A 290 -0.18 -18.83 -1.53
N LEU A 291 -1.38 -18.46 -1.04
CA LEU A 291 -1.77 -18.64 0.37
C LEU A 291 -1.65 -20.09 0.82
N ASN A 292 -2.05 -21.03 -0.03
CA ASN A 292 -2.14 -22.43 0.34
C ASN A 292 -0.82 -23.21 0.16
N HIS A 293 0.11 -22.75 -0.71
CA HIS A 293 1.28 -23.54 -1.09
C HIS A 293 2.63 -22.86 -0.84
N LEU A 294 2.68 -21.53 -0.59
CA LEU A 294 3.93 -20.79 -0.55
C LEU A 294 4.37 -20.33 0.84
N GLN A 295 3.81 -20.85 1.92
CA GLN A 295 4.17 -20.39 3.28
C GLN A 295 5.67 -20.61 3.60
N PRO A 296 6.30 -21.78 3.30
CA PRO A 296 7.73 -21.95 3.49
C PRO A 296 8.57 -21.01 2.62
N TRP A 297 8.19 -20.86 1.34
CA TRP A 297 8.86 -19.95 0.42
C TRP A 297 8.79 -18.49 0.88
N LEU A 298 7.62 -18.06 1.38
CA LEU A 298 7.45 -16.71 1.92
C LEU A 298 8.32 -16.46 3.16
N ALA A 299 8.48 -17.48 4.01
CA ALA A 299 9.39 -17.39 5.15
C ALA A 299 10.85 -17.20 4.70
N ASP A 300 11.28 -17.90 3.64
CA ASP A 300 12.61 -17.73 3.04
C ASP A 300 12.79 -16.35 2.42
N GLN A 301 11.77 -15.85 1.69
CA GLN A 301 11.80 -14.49 1.13
C GLN A 301 11.93 -13.43 2.23
N ARG A 302 11.17 -13.59 3.31
CA ARG A 302 11.28 -12.71 4.46
C ARG A 302 12.70 -12.73 5.05
N LYS A 303 13.27 -13.92 5.25
CA LYS A 303 14.63 -14.09 5.76
C LYS A 303 15.65 -13.38 4.86
N GLU A 304 15.54 -13.53 3.55
CA GLU A 304 16.41 -12.87 2.58
C GLU A 304 16.31 -11.34 2.68
N ILE A 305 15.10 -10.78 2.71
CA ILE A 305 14.90 -9.32 2.85
C ILE A 305 15.51 -8.81 4.16
N LEU A 306 15.33 -9.51 5.28
CA LEU A 306 15.93 -9.13 6.56
C LEU A 306 17.46 -9.21 6.55
N GLN A 307 18.03 -10.17 5.82
CA GLN A 307 19.48 -10.25 5.61
C GLN A 307 20.01 -9.07 4.80
N ARG A 308 19.31 -8.68 3.72
CA ARG A 308 19.64 -7.49 2.90
C ARG A 308 19.59 -6.20 3.73
N GLN A 309 18.57 -6.04 4.58
CA GLN A 309 18.50 -4.91 5.52
C GLN A 309 19.70 -4.90 6.48
N THR A 310 20.06 -6.05 7.03
CA THR A 310 21.21 -6.19 7.95
C THR A 310 22.51 -5.85 7.24
N PHE A 311 22.68 -6.33 6.00
CA PHE A 311 23.85 -6.02 5.17
C PHE A 311 23.94 -4.52 4.90
N LEU A 312 22.85 -3.89 4.46
CA LEU A 312 22.81 -2.45 4.22
C LEU A 312 23.24 -1.66 5.46
N LYS A 313 22.62 -1.93 6.61
CA LYS A 313 22.91 -1.22 7.87
C LYS A 313 24.37 -1.34 8.27
N ARG A 314 24.94 -2.54 8.12
CA ARG A 314 26.34 -2.83 8.47
C ARG A 314 27.33 -2.06 7.59
N ASN A 315 27.00 -1.91 6.31
CA ASN A 315 27.89 -1.27 5.33
C ASN A 315 27.60 0.23 5.14
N PHE A 316 26.54 0.74 5.76
CA PHE A 316 26.15 2.13 5.63
C PHE A 316 27.14 3.11 6.30
N GLU A 317 27.91 2.62 7.28
CA GLU A 317 28.94 3.39 7.98
C GLU A 317 29.93 4.09 7.02
N THR A 318 30.23 3.49 5.87
CA THR A 318 31.07 4.11 4.83
C THR A 318 30.45 5.39 4.27
N LEU A 319 29.12 5.43 4.12
CA LEU A 319 28.39 6.61 3.67
C LEU A 319 28.20 7.62 4.80
N GLU A 320 28.01 7.15 6.04
CA GLU A 320 27.91 8.04 7.23
C GLU A 320 29.15 8.88 7.40
N ARG A 321 30.34 8.32 7.16
CA ARG A 321 31.61 9.07 7.16
C ARG A 321 31.68 10.17 6.10
N GLN A 322 30.82 10.11 5.10
CA GLN A 322 30.67 11.12 4.05
C GLN A 322 29.48 12.06 4.29
N GLY A 323 28.85 11.99 5.47
CA GLY A 323 27.74 12.84 5.88
C GLY A 323 26.34 12.35 5.48
N TRP A 324 26.21 11.11 4.96
CA TRP A 324 24.91 10.51 4.73
C TRP A 324 24.31 9.97 6.04
N GLU A 325 22.97 9.94 6.12
CA GLU A 325 22.25 9.45 7.29
C GLU A 325 21.21 8.42 6.85
N LEU A 326 21.21 7.21 7.44
CA LEU A 326 20.18 6.22 7.25
C LEU A 326 19.05 6.45 8.26
N VAL A 327 18.04 7.21 7.87
CA VAL A 327 16.93 7.63 8.75
C VAL A 327 15.94 6.50 8.99
N GLY A 328 15.68 5.67 7.97
CA GLY A 328 14.76 4.54 8.07
C GLY A 328 15.18 3.37 7.18
N CYS A 329 14.91 2.14 7.64
CA CYS A 329 15.19 0.94 6.85
C CYS A 329 14.28 -0.21 7.29
N GLY A 330 13.50 -0.75 6.36
CA GLY A 330 12.63 -1.90 6.58
C GLY A 330 11.91 -2.31 5.30
N ALA A 331 11.36 -3.53 5.27
CA ALA A 331 10.80 -4.13 4.06
C ALA A 331 11.73 -3.94 2.86
N TYR A 332 11.29 -3.28 1.79
CA TYR A 332 12.06 -3.00 0.58
C TYR A 332 12.70 -1.59 0.57
N PHE A 333 12.73 -0.88 1.71
CA PHE A 333 13.07 0.54 1.76
C PHE A 333 14.34 0.81 2.54
N ALA A 334 15.08 1.81 2.05
CA ALA A 334 16.07 2.56 2.81
C ALA A 334 15.78 4.06 2.60
N TYR A 335 15.43 4.76 3.66
CA TYR A 335 15.18 6.19 3.64
C TYR A 335 16.45 6.91 4.11
N VAL A 336 17.05 7.64 3.18
CA VAL A 336 18.41 8.18 3.34
C VAL A 336 18.39 9.69 3.20
N LYS A 337 19.08 10.38 4.10
CA LYS A 337 19.37 11.80 3.97
C LYS A 337 20.77 11.97 3.39
N HIS A 338 20.90 12.77 2.34
CA HIS A 338 22.19 13.09 1.72
C HIS A 338 22.83 14.34 2.34
N PRO A 339 24.16 14.50 2.26
CA PRO A 339 24.89 15.62 2.85
C PRO A 339 24.86 16.92 2.04
N PHE A 340 24.28 16.89 0.82
CA PHE A 340 24.30 18.03 -0.09
C PHE A 340 23.36 19.14 0.38
N ALA A 341 23.72 20.39 0.07
CA ALA A 341 22.93 21.57 0.42
C ALA A 341 21.66 21.74 -0.44
N SER A 342 21.62 21.08 -1.63
CA SER A 342 20.47 21.09 -2.54
C SER A 342 19.42 20.02 -2.14
N SER A 343 18.24 20.08 -2.72
CA SER A 343 17.25 19.01 -2.57
C SER A 343 17.68 17.73 -3.31
N GLY A 344 17.14 16.57 -2.94
CA GLY A 344 17.41 15.32 -3.64
C GLY A 344 16.87 15.27 -5.08
N ALA A 345 16.17 16.32 -5.52
CA ALA A 345 15.64 16.48 -6.86
C ALA A 345 16.53 17.40 -7.75
N ASP A 346 17.46 18.13 -7.16
CA ASP A 346 18.44 18.97 -7.85
C ASP A 346 19.70 18.18 -8.23
#